data_8d7ea3d1e350bbebdbf5446d76f5fcc8
#
_entry.id   8d7ea3d1e350bbebdbf5446d76f5fcc8
#
_cell.length_a   1.000
_cell.length_b   1.000
_cell.length_c   1.000
_cell.angle_alpha   90.00
_cell.angle_beta   90.00
_cell.angle_gamma   90.00
#
_symmetry.space_group_name_H-M   'P 1'
#
loop_
_entity.id
_entity.type
_entity.pdbx_description
1 polymer ?
#
loop_
_entity_poly.entity_id
_entity_poly.type
_entity_poly.pdbx_seq_one_letter_code
_entity_poly.pdbx_strand_id
1 'polypeptide(L)'
;MSDEDALIAAIIANPDEDTPRLVYADWLQENGRPERGEFIRLQCQLAQSDSDAEEVADRAGELEAAFGTKWLAGRPRFPWVTWEFSRGFPEILIAPGDLFLERYESFVHLRGVRSVCLDRLANSSVRDFASRPWNPGWVELELQEDPMAGIGSWGYESTPAFVAVARCSQARQLRKLQFSLFTVTPLAVRELAGSPYLDQLEELRLEGDPTSHWFDQLRAKFGDRLVVDRV
;
A
#
# COMPACT_ATOMS: atom_id res chain seq x y z
N MET A 1 22.03 20.60 3.78
CA MET A 1 21.14 19.53 4.31
C MET A 1 20.97 19.87 5.78
N SER A 2 19.74 20.10 6.25
CA SER A 2 19.49 20.36 7.67
C SER A 2 19.55 19.05 8.46
N ASP A 3 19.66 19.16 9.80
CA ASP A 3 19.60 17.97 10.67
C ASP A 3 18.28 17.21 10.46
N GLU A 4 17.17 17.94 10.28
CA GLU A 4 15.88 17.37 9.96
C GLU A 4 15.89 16.57 8.66
N ASP A 5 16.48 17.12 7.58
CA ASP A 5 16.59 16.42 6.29
C ASP A 5 17.39 15.12 6.42
N ALA A 6 18.43 15.12 7.26
CA ALA A 6 19.26 13.95 7.49
C ALA A 6 18.49 12.85 8.23
N LEU A 7 17.71 13.22 9.26
CA LEU A 7 16.87 12.28 10.02
C LEU A 7 15.77 11.69 9.15
N ILE A 8 15.09 12.52 8.34
CA ILE A 8 14.08 12.03 7.39
C ILE A 8 14.72 11.09 6.34
N ALA A 9 15.92 11.43 5.84
CA ALA A 9 16.62 10.56 4.90
C ALA A 9 16.99 9.20 5.53
N ALA A 10 17.37 9.17 6.81
CA ALA A 10 17.63 7.93 7.53
C ALA A 10 16.38 7.05 7.67
N ILE A 11 15.21 7.65 7.94
CA ILE A 11 13.93 6.94 7.98
C ILE A 11 13.58 6.34 6.61
N ILE A 12 13.75 7.12 5.54
CA ILE A 12 13.47 6.65 4.17
C ILE A 12 14.42 5.50 3.76
N ALA A 13 15.68 5.56 4.22
CA ALA A 13 16.67 4.51 3.93
C ALA A 13 16.43 3.23 4.72
N ASN A 14 15.80 3.31 5.91
CA ASN A 14 15.53 2.18 6.80
C ASN A 14 14.05 2.17 7.20
N PRO A 15 13.14 1.97 6.24
CA PRO A 15 11.71 2.21 6.46
C PRO A 15 11.06 1.19 7.41
N ASP A 16 11.64 0.02 7.58
CA ASP A 16 11.13 -1.05 8.45
C ASP A 16 11.63 -0.92 9.90
N GLU A 17 12.60 -0.02 10.13
CA GLU A 17 13.20 0.17 11.45
C GLU A 17 12.53 1.34 12.21
N ASP A 18 12.23 1.11 13.48
CA ASP A 18 11.66 2.14 14.35
C ASP A 18 12.72 3.10 14.92
N THR A 19 13.96 2.63 15.08
CA THR A 19 15.03 3.44 15.69
C THR A 19 15.23 4.81 15.03
N PRO A 20 15.33 4.95 13.68
CA PRO A 20 15.45 6.26 13.06
C PRO A 20 14.21 7.16 13.29
N ARG A 21 13.02 6.57 13.39
CA ARG A 21 11.76 7.27 13.67
C ARG A 21 11.73 7.80 15.11
N LEU A 22 12.17 6.99 16.07
CA LEU A 22 12.23 7.38 17.48
C LEU A 22 13.27 8.48 17.71
N VAL A 23 14.44 8.39 17.07
CA VAL A 23 15.45 9.47 17.09
C VAL A 23 14.88 10.77 16.52
N TYR A 24 14.13 10.69 15.43
CA TYR A 24 13.47 11.88 14.87
C TYR A 24 12.37 12.41 15.81
N ALA A 25 11.64 11.54 16.50
CA ALA A 25 10.64 11.94 17.49
C ALA A 25 11.26 12.69 18.67
N ASP A 26 12.44 12.28 19.14
CA ASP A 26 13.19 12.98 20.19
C ASP A 26 13.65 14.36 19.71
N TRP A 27 14.21 14.41 18.49
CA TRP A 27 14.61 15.70 17.89
C TRP A 27 13.44 16.65 17.73
N LEU A 28 12.25 16.14 17.33
CA LEU A 28 11.03 16.96 17.22
C LEU A 28 10.62 17.57 18.57
N GLN A 29 10.71 16.79 19.64
CA GLN A 29 10.38 17.25 21.00
C GLN A 29 11.34 18.36 21.43
N GLU A 30 12.63 18.22 21.18
CA GLU A 30 13.66 19.21 21.50
C GLU A 30 13.51 20.50 20.66
N ASN A 31 12.93 20.39 19.46
CA ASN A 31 12.74 21.50 18.53
C ASN A 31 11.30 22.07 18.55
N GLY A 32 10.55 21.91 19.66
CA GLY A 32 9.26 22.55 19.89
C GLY A 32 8.09 21.99 19.10
N ARG A 33 8.18 20.71 18.71
CA ARG A 33 7.13 19.94 18.02
C ARG A 33 6.76 18.66 18.78
N PRO A 34 6.45 18.75 20.11
CA PRO A 34 6.27 17.57 20.95
C PRO A 34 5.09 16.69 20.51
N GLU A 35 3.98 17.26 20.01
CA GLU A 35 2.81 16.49 19.57
C GLU A 35 3.16 15.58 18.40
N ARG A 36 4.02 16.04 17.50
CA ARG A 36 4.47 15.22 16.36
C ARG A 36 5.39 14.10 16.82
N GLY A 37 6.29 14.37 17.77
CA GLY A 37 7.16 13.37 18.39
C GLY A 37 6.37 12.30 19.15
N GLU A 38 5.37 12.73 19.95
CA GLU A 38 4.45 11.83 20.65
C GLU A 38 3.72 10.90 19.66
N PHE A 39 3.13 11.46 18.60
CA PHE A 39 2.41 10.69 17.59
C PHE A 39 3.27 9.60 16.95
N ILE A 40 4.52 9.93 16.58
CA ILE A 40 5.45 8.94 16.00
C ILE A 40 5.71 7.79 16.98
N ARG A 41 5.94 8.09 18.28
CA ARG A 41 6.20 7.04 19.28
C ARG A 41 4.99 6.14 19.48
N LEU A 42 3.78 6.71 19.57
CA LEU A 42 2.53 5.94 19.69
C LEU A 42 2.31 5.04 18.48
N GLN A 43 2.50 5.55 17.29
CA GLN A 43 2.37 4.78 16.06
C GLN A 43 3.41 3.66 15.94
N CYS A 44 4.66 3.88 16.37
CA CYS A 44 5.67 2.81 16.45
C CYS A 44 5.28 1.75 17.50
N GLN A 45 4.72 2.17 18.65
CA GLN A 45 4.23 1.25 19.67
C GLN A 45 3.07 0.40 19.15
N LEU A 46 2.10 0.99 18.45
CA LEU A 46 0.99 0.27 17.83
C LEU A 46 1.46 -0.77 16.82
N ALA A 47 2.52 -0.45 16.05
CA ALA A 47 3.07 -1.38 15.07
C ALA A 47 3.77 -2.61 15.69
N GLN A 48 4.12 -2.56 16.99
CA GLN A 48 4.79 -3.66 17.72
C GLN A 48 3.85 -4.46 18.63
N SER A 49 2.64 -3.96 18.91
CA SER A 49 1.77 -4.52 19.95
C SER A 49 0.62 -5.33 19.36
N ASP A 50 0.49 -6.59 19.81
CA ASP A 50 -0.68 -7.44 19.51
C ASP A 50 -1.79 -7.34 20.58
N SER A 51 -1.58 -6.62 21.71
CA SER A 51 -2.56 -6.51 22.81
C SER A 51 -2.42 -5.19 23.58
N ASP A 52 -3.53 -4.71 24.14
CA ASP A 52 -3.70 -3.52 25.00
C ASP A 52 -3.39 -2.16 24.35
N ALA A 53 -3.70 -2.04 23.05
CA ALA A 53 -3.39 -0.85 22.28
C ALA A 53 -4.52 0.19 22.24
N GLU A 54 -5.67 -0.02 22.91
CA GLU A 54 -6.86 0.86 22.77
C GLU A 54 -6.55 2.30 23.22
N GLU A 55 -5.99 2.49 24.43
CA GLU A 55 -5.61 3.84 24.91
C GLU A 55 -4.54 4.50 24.04
N VAL A 56 -3.59 3.70 23.52
CA VAL A 56 -2.54 4.19 22.63
C VAL A 56 -3.13 4.59 21.28
N ALA A 57 -4.05 3.79 20.75
CA ALA A 57 -4.75 4.06 19.50
C ALA A 57 -5.64 5.30 19.62
N ASP A 58 -6.40 5.43 20.71
CA ASP A 58 -7.24 6.60 20.98
C ASP A 58 -6.39 7.87 21.04
N ARG A 59 -5.29 7.84 21.79
CA ARG A 59 -4.39 8.99 21.89
C ARG A 59 -3.74 9.34 20.56
N ALA A 60 -3.30 8.36 19.77
CA ALA A 60 -2.79 8.59 18.43
C ALA A 60 -3.85 9.21 17.51
N GLY A 61 -5.12 8.72 17.59
CA GLY A 61 -6.26 9.26 16.85
C GLY A 61 -6.57 10.71 17.19
N GLU A 62 -6.55 11.08 18.50
CA GLU A 62 -6.72 12.48 18.93
C GLU A 62 -5.67 13.42 18.32
N LEU A 63 -4.40 13.00 18.34
CA LEU A 63 -3.29 13.78 17.78
C LEU A 63 -3.43 13.90 16.26
N GLU A 64 -3.79 12.83 15.59
CA GLU A 64 -4.01 12.83 14.15
C GLU A 64 -5.18 13.73 13.76
N ALA A 65 -6.30 13.66 14.48
CA ALA A 65 -7.45 14.52 14.24
C ALA A 65 -7.10 16.01 14.42
N ALA A 66 -6.29 16.33 15.43
CA ALA A 66 -5.91 17.71 15.74
C ALA A 66 -4.84 18.28 14.77
N PHE A 67 -3.90 17.46 14.35
CA PHE A 67 -2.68 17.92 13.67
C PHE A 67 -2.40 17.25 12.34
N GLY A 68 -3.06 16.14 11.98
CA GLY A 68 -2.76 15.31 10.80
C GLY A 68 -2.71 16.13 9.51
N THR A 69 -3.66 17.05 9.32
CA THR A 69 -3.68 17.95 8.16
C THR A 69 -2.40 18.78 8.02
N LYS A 70 -1.81 19.22 9.14
CA LYS A 70 -0.55 19.97 9.16
C LYS A 70 0.63 19.05 8.78
N TRP A 71 0.59 17.79 9.22
CA TRP A 71 1.64 16.81 8.97
C TRP A 71 1.63 16.26 7.54
N LEU A 72 0.54 16.48 6.79
CA LEU A 72 0.44 16.22 5.37
C LEU A 72 0.98 17.38 4.49
N ALA A 73 1.69 18.33 5.07
CA ALA A 73 2.29 19.42 4.31
C ALA A 73 3.25 18.83 3.24
N GLY A 74 3.10 19.31 2.00
CA GLY A 74 3.87 18.81 0.85
C GLY A 74 3.29 17.56 0.15
N ARG A 75 2.22 16.96 0.69
CA ARG A 75 1.47 15.90 -0.01
C ARG A 75 0.40 16.51 -0.92
N PRO A 76 0.15 15.93 -2.11
CA PRO A 76 -0.97 16.34 -2.95
C PRO A 76 -2.31 16.23 -2.21
N ARG A 77 -3.11 17.29 -2.26
CA ARG A 77 -4.41 17.37 -1.60
C ARG A 77 -5.51 17.45 -2.64
N PHE A 78 -5.99 16.31 -3.05
CA PHE A 78 -7.20 16.21 -3.85
C PHE A 78 -8.35 15.73 -2.96
N PRO A 79 -9.61 16.15 -3.19
CA PRO A 79 -10.75 15.75 -2.36
C PRO A 79 -10.99 14.22 -2.29
N TRP A 80 -10.42 13.51 -3.26
CA TRP A 80 -10.54 12.06 -3.42
C TRP A 80 -9.28 11.29 -2.98
N VAL A 81 -8.25 11.95 -2.46
CA VAL A 81 -7.03 11.31 -1.96
C VAL A 81 -7.10 11.22 -0.44
N THR A 82 -6.89 10.02 0.08
CA THR A 82 -6.69 9.77 1.50
C THR A 82 -5.22 9.40 1.75
N TRP A 83 -4.67 9.97 2.80
CA TRP A 83 -3.36 9.64 3.32
C TRP A 83 -3.52 9.00 4.67
N GLU A 84 -2.94 7.82 4.85
CA GLU A 84 -2.86 7.19 6.16
C GLU A 84 -1.43 7.18 6.66
N PHE A 85 -1.32 7.27 7.98
CA PHE A 85 -0.03 7.26 8.65
C PHE A 85 0.35 5.82 9.03
N SER A 86 1.60 5.48 8.72
CA SER A 86 2.25 4.28 9.21
C SER A 86 3.47 4.67 10.01
N ARG A 87 3.55 4.21 11.27
CA ARG A 87 4.64 4.54 12.20
C ARG A 87 4.94 6.04 12.26
N GLY A 88 3.87 6.85 12.18
CA GLY A 88 3.91 8.31 12.27
C GLY A 88 4.20 9.04 10.95
N PHE A 89 4.34 8.38 9.81
CA PHE A 89 4.59 9.02 8.51
C PHE A 89 3.47 8.72 7.52
N PRO A 90 3.11 9.68 6.63
CA PRO A 90 2.10 9.47 5.60
C PRO A 90 2.67 8.59 4.49
N GLU A 91 2.69 7.29 4.72
CA GLU A 91 3.30 6.27 3.86
C GLU A 91 2.27 5.53 3.00
N ILE A 92 0.98 5.65 3.32
CA ILE A 92 -0.11 4.94 2.63
C ILE A 92 -0.93 5.97 1.86
N LEU A 93 -1.05 5.74 0.55
CA LEU A 93 -1.85 6.53 -0.38
C LEU A 93 -3.06 5.70 -0.83
N ILE A 94 -4.25 6.24 -0.63
CA ILE A 94 -5.51 5.64 -1.09
C ILE A 94 -6.17 6.61 -2.07
N ALA A 95 -6.53 6.13 -3.25
CA ALA A 95 -7.13 6.94 -4.29
C ALA A 95 -7.96 6.11 -5.28
N PRO A 96 -9.02 6.68 -5.88
CA PRO A 96 -9.65 6.09 -7.05
C PRO A 96 -8.65 5.95 -8.21
N GLY A 97 -8.54 4.74 -8.77
CA GLY A 97 -7.47 4.41 -9.69
C GLY A 97 -7.45 5.29 -10.95
N ASP A 98 -8.60 5.59 -11.53
CA ASP A 98 -8.68 6.41 -12.74
C ASP A 98 -8.23 7.85 -12.46
N LEU A 99 -8.65 8.44 -11.33
CA LEU A 99 -8.24 9.79 -10.93
C LEU A 99 -6.75 9.83 -10.55
N PHE A 100 -6.23 8.75 -9.93
CA PHE A 100 -4.81 8.61 -9.68
C PHE A 100 -4.01 8.62 -10.99
N LEU A 101 -4.47 7.89 -12.01
CA LEU A 101 -3.81 7.83 -13.33
C LEU A 101 -3.83 9.17 -14.06
N GLU A 102 -4.92 9.94 -13.94
CA GLU A 102 -5.00 11.32 -14.48
C GLU A 102 -3.98 12.26 -13.84
N ARG A 103 -3.63 12.06 -12.57
CA ARG A 103 -2.71 12.90 -11.79
C ARG A 103 -1.41 12.18 -11.43
N TYR A 104 -1.05 11.17 -12.18
CA TYR A 104 0.06 10.26 -11.91
C TYR A 104 1.36 10.95 -11.52
N GLU A 105 1.75 11.99 -12.26
CA GLU A 105 2.99 12.76 -12.02
C GLU A 105 3.02 13.45 -10.64
N SER A 106 1.86 13.71 -10.06
CA SER A 106 1.76 14.29 -8.71
C SER A 106 2.15 13.29 -7.63
N PHE A 107 2.14 11.99 -7.92
CA PHE A 107 2.34 10.92 -6.95
C PHE A 107 3.63 10.13 -7.15
N VAL A 108 4.02 9.89 -8.40
CA VAL A 108 5.14 8.98 -8.72
C VAL A 108 6.49 9.43 -8.17
N HIS A 109 6.67 10.73 -7.92
CA HIS A 109 7.92 11.29 -7.39
C HIS A 109 7.92 11.51 -5.88
N LEU A 110 6.84 11.15 -5.18
CA LEU A 110 6.73 11.36 -3.74
C LEU A 110 7.63 10.40 -2.96
N ARG A 111 8.52 10.97 -2.16
CA ARG A 111 9.38 10.17 -1.28
C ARG A 111 8.62 9.70 -0.04
N GLY A 112 8.95 8.49 0.42
CA GLY A 112 8.40 7.91 1.64
C GLY A 112 6.98 7.36 1.51
N VAL A 113 6.40 7.29 0.30
CA VAL A 113 5.18 6.51 0.05
C VAL A 113 5.60 5.06 -0.16
N ARG A 114 4.99 4.15 0.57
CA ARG A 114 5.30 2.71 0.56
C ARG A 114 4.15 1.86 0.06
N SER A 115 2.94 2.21 0.47
CA SER A 115 1.73 1.50 0.12
C SER A 115 0.85 2.37 -0.76
N VAL A 116 0.36 1.79 -1.85
CA VAL A 116 -0.57 2.42 -2.78
C VAL A 116 -1.80 1.52 -2.90
N CYS A 117 -2.95 2.04 -2.47
CA CYS A 117 -4.25 1.42 -2.62
C CYS A 117 -5.03 2.18 -3.70
N LEU A 118 -5.35 1.50 -4.79
CA LEU A 118 -6.13 2.06 -5.89
C LEU A 118 -7.50 1.40 -5.92
N ASP A 119 -8.52 2.13 -5.48
CA ASP A 119 -9.90 1.67 -5.50
C ASP A 119 -10.59 1.98 -6.84
N ARG A 120 -11.74 1.33 -7.08
CA ARG A 120 -12.59 1.57 -8.27
C ARG A 120 -11.83 1.55 -9.60
N LEU A 121 -10.94 0.56 -9.75
CA LEU A 121 -10.16 0.37 -10.96
C LEU A 121 -10.95 -0.40 -12.03
N ALA A 122 -11.02 0.16 -13.24
CA ALA A 122 -11.35 -0.63 -14.41
C ALA A 122 -10.17 -1.53 -14.81
N ASN A 123 -10.45 -2.70 -15.36
CA ASN A 123 -9.40 -3.62 -15.83
C ASN A 123 -8.44 -2.99 -16.87
N SER A 124 -8.93 -2.07 -17.70
CA SER A 124 -8.12 -1.30 -18.65
C SER A 124 -7.12 -0.39 -17.94
N SER A 125 -7.53 0.22 -16.83
CA SER A 125 -6.74 1.13 -16.03
C SER A 125 -5.59 0.42 -15.31
N VAL A 126 -5.78 -0.84 -14.89
CA VAL A 126 -4.68 -1.64 -14.34
C VAL A 126 -3.58 -1.87 -15.37
N ARG A 127 -3.93 -2.06 -16.65
CA ARG A 127 -2.94 -2.20 -17.72
C ARG A 127 -2.17 -0.89 -17.94
N ASP A 128 -2.85 0.24 -17.96
CA ASP A 128 -2.22 1.55 -18.05
C ASP A 128 -1.28 1.77 -16.86
N PHE A 129 -1.75 1.53 -15.63
CA PHE A 129 -0.92 1.61 -14.43
C PHE A 129 0.34 0.74 -14.51
N ALA A 130 0.20 -0.52 -14.90
CA ALA A 130 1.31 -1.46 -15.02
C ALA A 130 2.34 -1.07 -16.09
N SER A 131 1.95 -0.25 -17.08
CA SER A 131 2.84 0.24 -18.16
C SER A 131 3.63 1.50 -17.77
N ARG A 132 3.21 2.22 -16.72
CA ARG A 132 3.88 3.44 -16.26
C ARG A 132 5.05 3.13 -15.34
N PRO A 133 6.06 4.01 -15.23
CA PRO A 133 7.18 3.82 -14.30
C PRO A 133 6.68 3.95 -12.85
N TRP A 134 6.99 2.99 -11.97
CA TRP A 134 6.58 3.06 -10.57
C TRP A 134 7.65 3.75 -9.73
N ASN A 135 7.18 4.42 -8.66
CA ASN A 135 8.11 4.91 -7.64
C ASN A 135 8.81 3.71 -6.98
N PRO A 136 10.15 3.70 -6.90
CA PRO A 136 10.88 2.58 -6.30
C PRO A 136 10.60 2.36 -4.81
N GLY A 137 9.99 3.33 -4.12
CA GLY A 137 9.55 3.20 -2.75
C GLY A 137 8.25 2.42 -2.56
N TRP A 138 7.48 2.20 -3.62
CA TRP A 138 6.22 1.45 -3.52
C TRP A 138 6.51 -0.04 -3.38
N VAL A 139 6.29 -0.56 -2.19
CA VAL A 139 6.55 -1.98 -1.86
C VAL A 139 5.26 -2.74 -1.55
N GLU A 140 4.15 -2.03 -1.38
CA GLU A 140 2.83 -2.61 -1.17
C GLU A 140 1.87 -2.02 -2.19
N LEU A 141 1.11 -2.88 -2.84
CA LEU A 141 0.11 -2.50 -3.84
C LEU A 141 -1.19 -3.24 -3.58
N GLU A 142 -2.26 -2.47 -3.37
CA GLU A 142 -3.61 -2.98 -3.36
C GLU A 142 -4.37 -2.43 -4.55
N LEU A 143 -4.99 -3.31 -5.30
CA LEU A 143 -5.85 -2.98 -6.42
C LEU A 143 -7.26 -3.47 -6.10
N GLN A 144 -8.24 -2.57 -6.15
CA GLN A 144 -9.63 -2.90 -5.91
C GLN A 144 -10.45 -2.63 -7.17
N GLU A 145 -11.15 -3.65 -7.67
CA GLU A 145 -12.01 -3.53 -8.84
C GLU A 145 -13.20 -2.61 -8.54
N ASP A 146 -13.63 -1.86 -9.54
CA ASP A 146 -14.87 -1.09 -9.43
C ASP A 146 -16.07 -2.04 -9.44
N PRO A 147 -16.82 -2.16 -8.33
CA PRO A 147 -17.97 -3.05 -8.25
C PRO A 147 -19.08 -2.68 -9.24
N MET A 148 -19.05 -1.45 -9.77
CA MET A 148 -20.04 -0.96 -10.74
C MET A 148 -19.59 -1.16 -12.19
N ALA A 149 -18.31 -1.45 -12.45
CA ALA A 149 -17.77 -1.64 -13.78
C ALA A 149 -18.35 -2.89 -14.50
N GLY A 150 -18.91 -3.84 -13.73
CA GLY A 150 -19.50 -5.08 -14.22
C GLY A 150 -21.02 -5.07 -14.41
N ILE A 151 -21.72 -3.98 -14.05
CA ILE A 151 -23.19 -3.93 -14.17
C ILE A 151 -23.56 -3.78 -15.65
N GLY A 152 -24.02 -4.90 -16.23
CA GLY A 152 -24.56 -4.93 -17.62
C GLY A 152 -23.78 -5.78 -18.60
N SER A 153 -22.66 -6.39 -18.23
CA SER A 153 -21.96 -7.34 -19.09
C SER A 153 -21.74 -8.67 -18.38
N TRP A 154 -22.40 -9.70 -18.85
CA TRP A 154 -22.23 -11.07 -18.42
C TRP A 154 -20.82 -11.55 -18.81
N GLY A 155 -19.95 -11.77 -17.82
CA GLY A 155 -18.64 -12.37 -18.04
C GLY A 155 -17.46 -11.42 -18.06
N TYR A 156 -17.43 -10.38 -17.21
CA TYR A 156 -16.21 -9.61 -17.02
C TYR A 156 -15.13 -10.48 -16.39
N GLU A 157 -14.17 -10.82 -17.22
CA GLU A 157 -12.95 -11.46 -16.76
C GLU A 157 -12.04 -10.37 -16.19
N SER A 158 -11.83 -10.38 -14.88
CA SER A 158 -10.79 -9.58 -14.21
C SER A 158 -9.36 -10.04 -14.62
N THR A 159 -9.27 -11.07 -15.42
CA THR A 159 -8.03 -11.67 -15.92
C THR A 159 -7.02 -10.66 -16.49
N PRO A 160 -7.43 -9.64 -17.30
CA PRO A 160 -6.47 -8.67 -17.85
C PRO A 160 -5.69 -7.90 -16.79
N ALA A 161 -6.29 -7.60 -15.63
CA ALA A 161 -5.62 -6.93 -14.52
C ALA A 161 -4.51 -7.81 -13.93
N PHE A 162 -4.82 -9.07 -13.63
CA PHE A 162 -3.83 -10.03 -13.14
C PHE A 162 -2.68 -10.25 -14.12
N VAL A 163 -2.99 -10.38 -15.42
CA VAL A 163 -1.98 -10.53 -16.47
C VAL A 163 -1.08 -9.31 -16.54
N ALA A 164 -1.64 -8.10 -16.47
CA ALA A 164 -0.87 -6.86 -16.54
C ALA A 164 0.15 -6.77 -15.40
N VAL A 165 -0.27 -7.06 -14.17
CA VAL A 165 0.62 -7.03 -13.00
C VAL A 165 1.62 -8.19 -13.04
N ALA A 166 1.18 -9.42 -13.37
CA ALA A 166 2.06 -10.58 -13.45
C ALA A 166 3.21 -10.42 -14.46
N ARG A 167 3.01 -9.61 -15.50
CA ARG A 167 4.00 -9.32 -16.54
C ARG A 167 4.75 -8.00 -16.35
N CYS A 168 4.41 -7.24 -15.31
CA CYS A 168 5.06 -5.98 -15.00
C CYS A 168 6.41 -6.23 -14.31
N SER A 169 7.51 -5.84 -14.95
CA SER A 169 8.85 -6.02 -14.37
C SER A 169 9.08 -5.21 -13.10
N GLN A 170 8.33 -4.13 -12.90
CA GLN A 170 8.41 -3.29 -11.71
C GLN A 170 7.77 -3.95 -10.49
N ALA A 171 6.90 -4.97 -10.69
CA ALA A 171 6.33 -5.74 -9.60
C ALA A 171 7.38 -6.50 -8.76
N ARG A 172 8.64 -6.59 -9.24
CA ARG A 172 9.78 -7.13 -8.46
C ARG A 172 10.08 -6.35 -7.18
N GLN A 173 9.67 -5.10 -7.10
CA GLN A 173 9.88 -4.29 -5.90
C GLN A 173 8.82 -4.53 -4.82
N LEU A 174 7.70 -5.17 -5.18
CA LEU A 174 6.60 -5.40 -4.24
C LEU A 174 6.95 -6.49 -3.23
N ARG A 175 6.62 -6.22 -1.97
CA ARG A 175 6.57 -7.20 -0.89
C ARG A 175 5.15 -7.71 -0.66
N LYS A 176 4.14 -6.81 -0.82
CA LYS A 176 2.73 -7.19 -0.70
C LYS A 176 1.97 -6.79 -1.94
N LEU A 177 1.13 -7.70 -2.39
CA LEU A 177 0.22 -7.50 -3.52
C LEU A 177 -1.16 -8.05 -3.17
N GLN A 178 -2.16 -7.18 -3.24
CA GLN A 178 -3.55 -7.53 -2.97
C GLN A 178 -4.43 -7.18 -4.16
N PHE A 179 -5.35 -8.09 -4.47
CA PHE A 179 -6.46 -7.86 -5.39
C PHE A 179 -7.77 -8.06 -4.64
N SER A 180 -8.56 -6.99 -4.52
CA SER A 180 -9.86 -7.00 -3.84
C SER A 180 -10.99 -6.81 -4.85
N LEU A 181 -12.06 -7.57 -4.69
CA LEU A 181 -13.23 -7.60 -5.58
C LEU A 181 -12.97 -8.10 -7.01
N PHE A 182 -11.75 -8.51 -7.34
CA PHE A 182 -11.44 -9.10 -8.64
C PHE A 182 -11.81 -10.59 -8.68
N THR A 183 -12.52 -10.99 -9.74
CA THR A 183 -12.81 -12.42 -9.96
C THR A 183 -11.56 -13.17 -10.40
N VAL A 184 -11.08 -14.08 -9.56
CA VAL A 184 -9.91 -14.90 -9.86
C VAL A 184 -10.30 -16.03 -10.82
N THR A 185 -9.66 -16.05 -11.99
CA THR A 185 -9.87 -17.07 -13.02
C THR A 185 -8.69 -18.07 -13.09
N PRO A 186 -8.85 -19.27 -13.68
CA PRO A 186 -7.73 -20.19 -13.88
C PRO A 186 -6.56 -19.58 -14.66
N LEU A 187 -6.86 -18.68 -15.60
CA LEU A 187 -5.83 -17.97 -16.35
C LEU A 187 -5.07 -16.96 -15.47
N ALA A 188 -5.79 -16.21 -14.61
CA ALA A 188 -5.17 -15.30 -13.64
C ALA A 188 -4.21 -16.07 -12.71
N VAL A 189 -4.65 -17.21 -12.17
CA VAL A 189 -3.81 -18.08 -11.33
C VAL A 189 -2.55 -18.52 -12.07
N ARG A 190 -2.67 -19.00 -13.31
CA ARG A 190 -1.53 -19.43 -14.11
C ARG A 190 -0.54 -18.31 -14.37
N GLU A 191 -1.02 -17.11 -14.72
CA GLU A 191 -0.16 -15.95 -15.00
C GLU A 191 0.58 -15.47 -13.73
N LEU A 192 -0.11 -15.40 -12.60
CA LEU A 192 0.52 -15.05 -11.32
C LEU A 192 1.54 -16.12 -10.89
N ALA A 193 1.19 -17.40 -10.99
CA ALA A 193 2.08 -18.50 -10.65
C ALA A 193 3.31 -18.55 -11.57
N GLY A 194 3.14 -18.25 -12.85
CA GLY A 194 4.22 -18.22 -13.84
C GLY A 194 5.07 -16.94 -13.86
N SER A 195 4.67 -15.90 -13.11
CA SER A 195 5.37 -14.61 -13.14
C SER A 195 6.77 -14.70 -12.50
N PRO A 196 7.84 -14.28 -13.22
CA PRO A 196 9.19 -14.19 -12.64
C PRO A 196 9.39 -12.89 -11.83
N TYR A 197 8.39 -12.04 -11.76
CA TYR A 197 8.47 -10.73 -11.13
C TYR A 197 7.85 -10.69 -9.73
N LEU A 198 7.19 -11.79 -9.31
CA LEU A 198 6.48 -11.87 -8.03
C LEU A 198 7.17 -12.80 -7.01
N ASP A 199 8.40 -13.23 -7.28
CA ASP A 199 9.12 -14.16 -6.40
C ASP A 199 9.52 -13.52 -5.06
N GLN A 200 9.63 -12.19 -5.02
CA GLN A 200 9.98 -11.40 -3.85
C GLN A 200 8.80 -11.08 -2.93
N LEU A 201 7.58 -11.45 -3.33
CA LEU A 201 6.40 -11.18 -2.49
C LEU A 201 6.51 -11.92 -1.16
N GLU A 202 6.26 -11.19 -0.10
CA GLU A 202 6.08 -11.69 1.27
C GLU A 202 4.62 -12.04 1.52
N GLU A 203 3.68 -11.38 0.78
CA GLU A 203 2.26 -11.66 0.83
C GLU A 203 1.61 -11.45 -0.55
N LEU A 204 0.85 -12.44 -1.00
CA LEU A 204 -0.10 -12.32 -2.11
C LEU A 204 -1.50 -12.58 -1.54
N ARG A 205 -2.36 -11.56 -1.56
CA ARG A 205 -3.73 -11.65 -1.05
C ARG A 205 -4.73 -11.60 -2.19
N LEU A 206 -5.64 -12.56 -2.21
CA LEU A 206 -6.69 -12.72 -3.23
C LEU A 206 -8.01 -13.05 -2.54
N GLU A 207 -9.12 -12.75 -3.20
CA GLU A 207 -10.45 -13.14 -2.75
C GLU A 207 -10.96 -14.38 -3.52
N GLY A 208 -11.61 -15.30 -2.81
CA GLY A 208 -12.17 -16.49 -3.41
C GLY A 208 -12.49 -17.61 -2.43
N ASP A 209 -12.78 -18.79 -2.95
CA ASP A 209 -12.93 -19.99 -2.12
C ASP A 209 -11.53 -20.57 -1.82
N PRO A 210 -11.05 -20.48 -0.56
CA PRO A 210 -9.73 -20.98 -0.22
C PRO A 210 -9.59 -22.51 -0.35
N THR A 211 -10.69 -23.25 -0.50
CA THR A 211 -10.65 -24.71 -0.71
C THR A 211 -10.55 -25.11 -2.18
N SER A 212 -10.69 -24.14 -3.09
CA SER A 212 -10.66 -24.42 -4.52
C SER A 212 -9.28 -24.91 -4.98
N HIS A 213 -9.28 -25.99 -5.75
CA HIS A 213 -8.08 -26.56 -6.38
C HIS A 213 -7.43 -25.59 -7.39
N TRP A 214 -8.13 -24.55 -7.83
CA TRP A 214 -7.58 -23.55 -8.73
C TRP A 214 -6.37 -22.82 -8.12
N PHE A 215 -6.35 -22.66 -6.80
CA PHE A 215 -5.24 -22.01 -6.10
C PHE A 215 -4.01 -22.91 -5.89
N ASP A 216 -4.05 -24.20 -6.27
CA ASP A 216 -2.95 -25.13 -6.01
C ASP A 216 -1.62 -24.68 -6.64
N GLN A 217 -1.66 -24.09 -7.84
CA GLN A 217 -0.45 -23.55 -8.47
C GLN A 217 0.13 -22.36 -7.69
N LEU A 218 -0.73 -21.50 -7.14
CA LEU A 218 -0.29 -20.38 -6.30
C LEU A 218 0.22 -20.88 -4.95
N ARG A 219 -0.43 -21.87 -4.34
CA ARG A 219 0.06 -22.51 -3.11
C ARG A 219 1.43 -23.15 -3.31
N ALA A 220 1.64 -23.82 -4.45
CA ALA A 220 2.92 -24.42 -4.78
C ALA A 220 4.05 -23.36 -4.90
N LYS A 221 3.75 -22.16 -5.43
CA LYS A 221 4.72 -21.09 -5.60
C LYS A 221 4.92 -20.24 -4.33
N PHE A 222 3.82 -19.84 -3.70
CA PHE A 222 3.86 -18.85 -2.62
C PHE A 222 3.82 -19.47 -1.22
N GLY A 223 3.32 -20.72 -1.08
CA GLY A 223 3.19 -21.37 0.24
C GLY A 223 2.34 -20.53 1.20
N ASP A 224 2.87 -20.32 2.41
CA ASP A 224 2.20 -19.53 3.47
C ASP A 224 2.08 -18.03 3.15
N ARG A 225 2.75 -17.57 2.10
CA ARG A 225 2.65 -16.17 1.62
C ARG A 225 1.37 -15.91 0.81
N LEU A 226 0.64 -16.96 0.45
CA LEU A 226 -0.67 -16.84 -0.21
C LEU A 226 -1.77 -16.76 0.83
N VAL A 227 -2.50 -15.66 0.84
CA VAL A 227 -3.73 -15.48 1.62
C VAL A 227 -4.92 -15.47 0.66
N VAL A 228 -5.92 -16.31 0.92
CA VAL A 228 -7.16 -16.34 0.15
C VAL A 228 -8.31 -16.08 1.12
N ASP A 229 -8.89 -14.89 1.00
CA ASP A 229 -10.03 -14.47 1.82
C ASP A 229 -11.33 -14.96 1.19
N ARG A 230 -12.25 -15.39 2.03
CA ARG A 230 -13.60 -15.79 1.57
C ARG A 230 -14.41 -14.54 1.22
N VAL A 231 -15.05 -14.60 0.06
CA VAL A 231 -16.06 -13.64 -0.38
C VAL A 231 -17.43 -14.06 0.16
#